data_e815b0a707cb8528db59a401597436f4
#
_entry.id   e815b0a707cb8528db59a401597436f4
#
_cell.length_a   1.000
_cell.length_b   1.000
_cell.length_c   1.000
_cell.angle_alpha   90.00
_cell.angle_beta   90.00
_cell.angle_gamma   90.00
#
_symmetry.space_group_name_H-M   'P 1'
#
loop_
_entity.id
_entity.type
_entity.pdbx_description
1 polymer ?
#
loop_
_entity_poly.entity_id
_entity_poly.type
_entity_poly.pdbx_seq_one_letter_code
_entity_poly.pdbx_strand_id
1 'polypeptide(L)'
;MNEHSIKWKRAMECIACAFAFMFTLASCHDDPPVPIDTYEPTTQTLFVYMPWTGSAASSSGALTEYFDKNIDSMRRAINVGKGVKGTDIIVFKANNQSQSVIFRMKYNTTRQRCEFDTLKANAGYVSVSEANLESLLNLITSYSNTGKYRLLIGSHGSGWTLKGSDATMPRDVSRSFGGSGQQYQYDISELKEAIARSAMKKVEYICFDDCYMANVETAYALKDVTDYLVASTSEVMADGMPYQLVFGHMTGQTDYRKWLDGFYQYYMKTSYPYGAFSAIRCGKYIEDMAAAMRAINQTYTFNTAKLNAVQYLDGYDNHVFFDLGAYVEQLGVLPPLLTNFDKALQALVVHKVSTPYIYTIFSNAYRPGDTKYPHNTFKVDKFCGVTISDPTRNATVFDAKQQTAWWKATH
;
A
#
# COMPACT_ATOMS: atom_id res chain seq x y z
N MET A 1 -42.47 58.00 -69.27
CA MET A 1 -41.83 57.17 -68.28
C MET A 1 -40.43 56.84 -68.78
N ASN A 2 -39.42 57.36 -68.08
CA ASN A 2 -38.05 57.42 -68.61
C ASN A 2 -37.33 56.05 -68.50
N GLU A 3 -36.66 55.69 -69.57
CA GLU A 3 -35.79 54.46 -69.62
C GLU A 3 -34.79 54.32 -68.46
N HIS A 4 -34.43 55.41 -67.83
CA HIS A 4 -33.59 55.39 -66.62
C HIS A 4 -34.23 54.77 -65.42
N SER A 5 -35.54 54.83 -65.27
CA SER A 5 -36.29 54.26 -64.14
C SER A 5 -36.37 52.68 -64.17
N ILE A 6 -36.36 52.15 -65.41
CA ILE A 6 -36.42 50.68 -65.60
C ILE A 6 -35.06 50.05 -65.38
N LYS A 7 -33.97 50.69 -65.69
CA LYS A 7 -32.60 50.21 -65.44
C LYS A 7 -32.25 50.19 -63.95
N TRP A 8 -32.72 51.14 -63.18
CA TRP A 8 -32.53 51.16 -61.73
C TRP A 8 -33.33 50.10 -61.00
N LYS A 9 -34.56 49.81 -61.41
CA LYS A 9 -35.36 48.72 -60.80
C LYS A 9 -34.74 47.33 -61.05
N ARG A 10 -34.22 47.09 -62.32
CA ARG A 10 -33.56 45.84 -62.62
C ARG A 10 -32.21 45.67 -61.87
N ALA A 11 -31.47 46.78 -61.68
CA ALA A 11 -30.24 46.78 -60.92
C ALA A 11 -30.51 46.51 -59.41
N MET A 12 -31.58 47.04 -58.82
CA MET A 12 -31.98 46.78 -57.43
C MET A 12 -32.51 45.37 -57.23
N GLU A 13 -33.24 44.77 -58.16
CA GLU A 13 -33.69 43.39 -58.10
C GLU A 13 -32.52 42.40 -58.21
N CYS A 14 -31.51 42.63 -58.99
CA CYS A 14 -30.30 41.82 -59.04
C CYS A 14 -29.42 41.95 -57.78
N ILE A 15 -29.39 43.14 -57.17
CA ILE A 15 -28.64 43.34 -55.90
C ILE A 15 -29.40 42.66 -54.73
N ALA A 16 -30.74 42.72 -54.71
CA ALA A 16 -31.54 42.02 -53.71
C ALA A 16 -31.39 40.49 -53.81
N CYS A 17 -31.35 39.91 -55.02
CA CYS A 17 -31.12 38.48 -55.21
C CYS A 17 -29.68 38.07 -54.87
N ALA A 18 -28.67 38.90 -55.11
CA ALA A 18 -27.29 38.63 -54.73
C ALA A 18 -27.09 38.67 -53.20
N PHE A 19 -27.77 39.57 -52.49
CA PHE A 19 -27.75 39.61 -51.03
C PHE A 19 -28.55 38.48 -50.40
N ALA A 20 -29.64 38.01 -50.99
CA ALA A 20 -30.42 36.86 -50.51
C ALA A 20 -29.63 35.54 -50.70
N PHE A 21 -28.78 35.40 -51.69
CA PHE A 21 -27.91 34.22 -51.92
C PHE A 21 -26.64 34.23 -51.09
N MET A 22 -26.18 35.38 -50.56
CA MET A 22 -25.04 35.46 -49.66
C MET A 22 -25.39 35.18 -48.20
N PHE A 23 -26.69 35.21 -47.82
CA PHE A 23 -27.12 34.88 -46.44
C PHE A 23 -27.50 33.41 -46.25
N THR A 24 -27.55 32.57 -47.29
CA THR A 24 -27.89 31.14 -47.17
C THR A 24 -26.66 30.23 -47.16
N LEU A 25 -25.42 30.75 -47.20
CA LEU A 25 -24.18 29.97 -47.08
C LEU A 25 -23.39 30.20 -45.77
N ALA A 26 -23.98 30.89 -44.79
CA ALA A 26 -23.31 31.16 -43.54
C ALA A 26 -24.10 30.50 -42.36
N SER A 27 -24.46 29.22 -42.50
CA SER A 27 -24.98 28.42 -41.40
C SER A 27 -24.49 26.97 -41.46
N CYS A 28 -23.20 26.81 -41.71
CA CYS A 28 -22.47 25.72 -41.04
C CYS A 28 -21.85 26.37 -39.82
N HIS A 29 -22.56 26.38 -38.72
CA HIS A 29 -21.95 26.41 -37.42
C HIS A 29 -21.21 25.06 -37.33
N ASP A 30 -19.97 25.04 -37.75
CA ASP A 30 -19.02 24.07 -37.22
C ASP A 30 -18.90 24.41 -35.73
N ASP A 31 -19.77 23.80 -34.92
CA ASP A 31 -19.52 23.78 -33.49
C ASP A 31 -18.05 23.33 -33.36
N PRO A 32 -17.22 24.02 -32.57
CA PRO A 32 -15.84 23.60 -32.38
C PRO A 32 -15.89 22.15 -31.95
N PRO A 33 -15.09 21.24 -32.54
CA PRO A 33 -15.15 19.82 -32.21
C PRO A 33 -15.05 19.69 -30.70
N VAL A 34 -16.05 19.01 -30.11
CA VAL A 34 -16.04 18.75 -28.67
C VAL A 34 -14.71 18.07 -28.36
N PRO A 35 -13.89 18.64 -27.46
CA PRO A 35 -12.60 18.05 -27.15
C PRO A 35 -12.78 16.61 -26.75
N ILE A 36 -12.19 15.68 -27.50
CA ILE A 36 -12.21 14.26 -27.13
C ILE A 36 -11.33 14.13 -25.89
N ASP A 37 -11.92 13.64 -24.80
CA ASP A 37 -11.17 13.35 -23.59
C ASP A 37 -10.13 12.25 -23.88
N THR A 38 -8.86 12.56 -23.66
CA THR A 38 -7.77 11.62 -23.87
C THR A 38 -7.14 11.23 -22.54
N TYR A 39 -6.76 9.95 -22.42
CA TYR A 39 -6.14 9.37 -21.25
C TYR A 39 -4.82 8.69 -21.63
N GLU A 40 -3.91 8.57 -20.67
CA GLU A 40 -2.65 7.86 -20.87
C GLU A 40 -2.89 6.37 -21.17
N PRO A 41 -2.18 5.77 -22.16
CA PRO A 41 -2.18 4.32 -22.35
C PRO A 41 -1.66 3.62 -21.10
N THR A 42 -2.30 2.53 -20.70
CA THR A 42 -1.94 1.77 -19.51
C THR A 42 -1.22 0.47 -19.86
N THR A 43 -0.19 0.13 -19.10
CA THR A 43 0.61 -1.09 -19.25
C THR A 43 0.61 -1.97 -17.99
N GLN A 44 0.12 -1.43 -16.90
CA GLN A 44 0.07 -2.09 -15.59
C GLN A 44 -1.07 -1.52 -14.76
N THR A 45 -1.52 -2.26 -13.76
CA THR A 45 -2.60 -1.85 -12.87
C THR A 45 -2.11 -1.82 -11.42
N LEU A 46 -2.37 -0.71 -10.74
CA LEU A 46 -2.26 -0.58 -9.29
C LEU A 46 -3.66 -0.71 -8.71
N PHE A 47 -3.91 -1.80 -8.00
CA PHE A 47 -5.10 -1.96 -7.19
C PHE A 47 -4.85 -1.41 -5.79
N VAL A 48 -5.64 -0.41 -5.39
CA VAL A 48 -5.65 0.18 -4.04
C VAL A 48 -6.83 -0.41 -3.29
N TYR A 49 -6.54 -1.18 -2.25
CA TYR A 49 -7.53 -1.87 -1.43
C TYR A 49 -7.63 -1.20 -0.05
N MET A 50 -8.75 -0.55 0.20
CA MET A 50 -9.08 0.15 1.44
C MET A 50 -10.36 -0.47 2.03
N PRO A 51 -10.24 -1.61 2.76
CA PRO A 51 -11.39 -2.30 3.34
C PRO A 51 -12.01 -1.53 4.51
N TRP A 52 -13.13 -2.03 5.04
CA TRP A 52 -13.66 -1.55 6.29
C TRP A 52 -12.70 -1.90 7.45
N THR A 53 -12.30 -0.87 8.20
CA THR A 53 -11.29 -1.00 9.27
C THR A 53 -11.87 -0.88 10.68
N GLY A 54 -13.17 -0.59 10.82
CA GLY A 54 -13.88 -0.64 12.08
C GLY A 54 -14.32 -2.06 12.47
N SER A 55 -15.24 -2.14 13.43
CA SER A 55 -15.91 -3.38 13.84
C SER A 55 -17.36 -3.44 13.36
N ALA A 56 -18.08 -4.53 13.64
CA ALA A 56 -19.53 -4.62 13.37
C ALA A 56 -20.35 -3.68 14.27
N ALA A 57 -19.85 -3.40 15.47
CA ALA A 57 -20.57 -2.63 16.48
C ALA A 57 -20.21 -1.13 16.48
N SER A 58 -19.06 -0.76 15.90
CA SER A 58 -18.52 0.59 16.04
C SER A 58 -17.65 1.00 14.86
N SER A 59 -17.71 2.29 14.51
CA SER A 59 -16.73 2.95 13.64
C SER A 59 -15.50 3.45 14.42
N SER A 60 -15.41 3.21 15.72
CA SER A 60 -14.21 3.54 16.49
C SER A 60 -13.00 2.82 15.90
N GLY A 61 -11.92 3.57 15.68
CA GLY A 61 -10.72 3.06 15.00
C GLY A 61 -10.83 2.92 13.48
N ALA A 62 -11.98 3.23 12.86
CA ALA A 62 -12.10 3.19 11.40
C ALA A 62 -11.23 4.26 10.72
N LEU A 63 -10.47 3.85 9.70
CA LEU A 63 -9.54 4.72 8.95
C LEU A 63 -10.20 5.43 7.76
N THR A 64 -11.53 5.42 7.65
CA THR A 64 -12.26 5.90 6.47
C THR A 64 -11.92 7.35 6.10
N GLU A 65 -11.82 8.25 7.10
CA GLU A 65 -11.44 9.64 6.87
C GLU A 65 -9.98 9.80 6.43
N TYR A 66 -9.09 8.94 6.91
CA TYR A 66 -7.69 8.89 6.47
C TYR A 66 -7.59 8.38 5.04
N PHE A 67 -8.40 7.40 4.67
CA PHE A 67 -8.48 6.91 3.29
C PHE A 67 -8.92 8.00 2.32
N ASP A 68 -9.89 8.85 2.71
CA ASP A 68 -10.29 9.99 1.89
C ASP A 68 -9.14 10.99 1.70
N LYS A 69 -8.39 11.29 2.74
CA LYS A 69 -7.18 12.13 2.67
C LYS A 69 -6.09 11.49 1.79
N ASN A 70 -5.91 10.18 1.90
CA ASN A 70 -4.93 9.45 1.11
C ASN A 70 -5.29 9.43 -0.38
N ILE A 71 -6.56 9.18 -0.73
CA ILE A 71 -7.06 9.26 -2.11
C ILE A 71 -6.89 10.68 -2.67
N ASP A 72 -7.20 11.71 -1.89
CA ASP A 72 -6.98 13.10 -2.31
C ASP A 72 -5.49 13.41 -2.46
N SER A 73 -4.63 12.86 -1.63
CA SER A 73 -3.17 12.95 -1.73
C SER A 73 -2.63 12.30 -3.01
N MET A 74 -3.16 11.10 -3.37
CA MET A 74 -2.86 10.45 -4.66
C MET A 74 -3.33 11.32 -5.84
N ARG A 75 -4.55 11.89 -5.77
CA ARG A 75 -5.08 12.80 -6.79
C ARG A 75 -4.17 14.01 -7.00
N ARG A 76 -3.69 14.62 -5.92
CA ARG A 76 -2.74 15.74 -6.00
C ARG A 76 -1.42 15.32 -6.63
N ALA A 77 -0.88 14.15 -6.28
CA ALA A 77 0.34 13.61 -6.90
C ALA A 77 0.18 13.41 -8.41
N ILE A 78 -0.96 12.85 -8.85
CA ILE A 78 -1.28 12.65 -10.25
C ILE A 78 -1.35 14.00 -11.00
N ASN A 79 -1.97 15.01 -10.40
CA ASN A 79 -2.06 16.34 -11.00
C ASN A 79 -0.69 17.00 -11.14
N VAL A 80 0.14 16.95 -10.10
CA VAL A 80 1.50 17.52 -10.12
C VAL A 80 2.39 16.77 -11.11
N GLY A 81 2.30 15.44 -11.14
CA GLY A 81 3.03 14.58 -12.07
C GLY A 81 2.51 14.63 -13.52
N LYS A 82 1.37 15.27 -13.75
CA LYS A 82 0.68 15.35 -15.05
C LYS A 82 0.44 13.97 -15.67
N GLY A 83 0.06 13.00 -14.83
CA GLY A 83 -0.23 11.65 -15.30
C GLY A 83 0.04 10.57 -14.27
N VAL A 84 -0.19 9.34 -14.68
CA VAL A 84 -0.06 8.11 -13.90
C VAL A 84 1.03 7.16 -14.42
N LYS A 85 1.86 7.65 -15.35
CA LYS A 85 3.00 6.92 -15.95
C LYS A 85 2.60 5.53 -16.48
N GLY A 86 1.51 5.46 -17.21
CA GLY A 86 1.00 4.20 -17.79
C GLY A 86 0.46 3.21 -16.78
N THR A 87 0.07 3.67 -15.58
CA THR A 87 -0.52 2.83 -14.55
C THR A 87 -2.04 3.05 -14.48
N ASP A 88 -2.84 2.00 -14.65
CA ASP A 88 -4.27 2.01 -14.37
C ASP A 88 -4.48 1.93 -12.85
N ILE A 89 -5.10 2.94 -12.25
CA ILE A 89 -5.29 3.01 -10.80
C ILE A 89 -6.75 2.71 -10.50
N ILE A 90 -7.00 1.54 -9.91
CA ILE A 90 -8.33 1.10 -9.50
C ILE A 90 -8.38 1.03 -7.97
N VAL A 91 -9.34 1.71 -7.38
CA VAL A 91 -9.51 1.82 -5.94
C VAL A 91 -10.78 1.11 -5.51
N PHE A 92 -10.68 0.20 -4.55
CA PHE A 92 -11.79 -0.27 -3.74
C PHE A 92 -11.73 0.46 -2.40
N LYS A 93 -12.83 1.11 -2.02
CA LYS A 93 -12.97 1.75 -0.71
C LYS A 93 -14.28 1.32 -0.05
N ALA A 94 -14.19 0.79 1.16
CA ALA A 94 -15.34 0.61 2.03
C ALA A 94 -15.63 1.90 2.79
N ASN A 95 -16.86 2.39 2.68
CA ASN A 95 -17.31 3.60 3.37
C ASN A 95 -17.84 3.30 4.78
N ASN A 96 -18.41 2.10 4.95
CA ASN A 96 -18.90 1.58 6.22
C ASN A 96 -19.04 0.06 6.13
N GLN A 97 -19.69 -0.56 7.11
CA GLN A 97 -19.90 -2.02 7.23
C GLN A 97 -20.68 -2.66 6.07
N SER A 98 -21.39 -1.88 5.27
CA SER A 98 -22.31 -2.40 4.23
C SER A 98 -22.10 -1.73 2.88
N GLN A 99 -21.38 -0.63 2.82
CA GLN A 99 -21.25 0.17 1.60
C GLN A 99 -19.79 0.28 1.19
N SER A 100 -19.55 0.03 -0.07
CA SER A 100 -18.23 0.20 -0.70
C SER A 100 -18.40 0.67 -2.14
N VAL A 101 -17.33 1.21 -2.70
CA VAL A 101 -17.27 1.70 -4.07
C VAL A 101 -15.98 1.22 -4.74
N ILE A 102 -16.08 0.93 -6.04
CA ILE A 102 -14.92 0.74 -6.91
C ILE A 102 -14.91 1.89 -7.91
N PHE A 103 -13.78 2.57 -8.00
CA PHE A 103 -13.59 3.65 -8.96
C PHE A 103 -12.17 3.62 -9.52
N ARG A 104 -12.01 4.27 -10.67
CA ARG A 104 -10.73 4.44 -11.34
C ARG A 104 -10.27 5.88 -11.23
N MET A 105 -8.98 6.07 -11.00
CA MET A 105 -8.33 7.38 -11.06
C MET A 105 -7.61 7.52 -12.40
N LYS A 106 -8.02 8.49 -13.21
CA LYS A 106 -7.46 8.74 -14.55
C LYS A 106 -6.92 10.16 -14.65
N TYR A 107 -5.77 10.35 -15.29
CA TYR A 107 -5.33 11.67 -15.67
C TYR A 107 -5.88 12.02 -17.06
N ASN A 108 -6.74 13.02 -17.11
CA ASN A 108 -7.27 13.56 -18.36
C ASN A 108 -6.26 14.57 -18.94
N THR A 109 -5.65 14.21 -20.06
CA THR A 109 -4.60 15.02 -20.69
C THR A 109 -5.13 16.31 -21.32
N THR A 110 -6.40 16.32 -21.77
CA THR A 110 -7.07 17.50 -22.30
C THR A 110 -7.42 18.50 -21.20
N ARG A 111 -7.99 18.02 -20.10
CA ARG A 111 -8.40 18.85 -18.95
C ARG A 111 -7.26 19.09 -17.95
N GLN A 112 -6.13 18.42 -18.12
CA GLN A 112 -4.93 18.48 -17.26
C GLN A 112 -5.22 18.25 -15.77
N ARG A 113 -6.07 17.27 -15.49
CA ARG A 113 -6.44 16.91 -14.12
C ARG A 113 -6.74 15.43 -13.96
N CYS A 114 -6.59 14.94 -12.73
CA CYS A 114 -7.06 13.62 -12.35
C CYS A 114 -8.60 13.64 -12.22
N GLU A 115 -9.25 12.67 -12.82
CA GLU A 115 -10.69 12.45 -12.77
C GLU A 115 -10.98 11.08 -12.16
N PHE A 116 -12.14 10.97 -11.53
CA PHE A 116 -12.64 9.72 -10.93
C PHE A 116 -13.76 9.17 -11.82
N ASP A 117 -13.64 7.89 -12.14
CA ASP A 117 -14.62 7.15 -12.93
C ASP A 117 -15.16 6.00 -12.07
N THR A 118 -16.43 6.09 -11.67
CA THR A 118 -17.06 5.06 -10.84
C THR A 118 -17.33 3.81 -11.67
N LEU A 119 -16.61 2.73 -11.37
CA LEU A 119 -16.76 1.43 -12.02
C LEU A 119 -17.90 0.62 -11.42
N LYS A 120 -18.08 0.69 -10.10
CA LYS A 120 -19.16 0.00 -9.39
C LYS A 120 -19.51 0.72 -8.10
N ALA A 121 -20.69 1.33 -8.07
CA ALA A 121 -21.30 1.80 -6.84
C ALA A 121 -21.88 0.60 -6.05
N ASN A 122 -21.87 0.66 -4.72
CA ASN A 122 -22.33 -0.43 -3.85
C ASN A 122 -21.68 -1.77 -4.23
N ALA A 123 -20.34 -1.78 -4.27
CA ALA A 123 -19.58 -2.91 -4.79
C ALA A 123 -19.75 -4.20 -3.97
N GLY A 124 -20.16 -4.10 -2.70
CA GLY A 124 -20.14 -5.24 -1.77
C GLY A 124 -18.72 -5.53 -1.29
N TYR A 125 -18.39 -6.79 -1.04
CA TYR A 125 -17.06 -7.26 -0.61
C TYR A 125 -16.55 -6.63 0.70
N VAL A 126 -17.43 -6.15 1.55
CA VAL A 126 -17.06 -5.55 2.85
C VAL A 126 -16.80 -6.64 3.89
N SER A 127 -17.55 -7.75 3.84
CA SER A 127 -17.31 -8.91 4.70
C SER A 127 -16.07 -9.68 4.23
N VAL A 128 -15.29 -10.14 5.18
CA VAL A 128 -14.01 -10.82 4.93
C VAL A 128 -14.22 -12.32 4.75
N SER A 129 -13.79 -12.83 3.62
CA SER A 129 -13.48 -14.23 3.39
C SER A 129 -12.51 -14.35 2.21
N GLU A 130 -11.73 -15.41 2.16
CA GLU A 130 -10.84 -15.72 1.03
C GLU A 130 -11.60 -15.68 -0.31
N ALA A 131 -12.79 -16.29 -0.37
CA ALA A 131 -13.61 -16.31 -1.56
C ALA A 131 -14.10 -14.90 -2.00
N ASN A 132 -14.41 -14.02 -1.05
CA ASN A 132 -14.78 -12.64 -1.36
C ASN A 132 -13.58 -11.85 -1.87
N LEU A 133 -12.39 -12.03 -1.30
CA LEU A 133 -11.17 -11.38 -1.76
C LEU A 133 -10.80 -11.88 -3.16
N GLU A 134 -10.81 -13.19 -3.41
CA GLU A 134 -10.59 -13.77 -4.74
C GLU A 134 -11.57 -13.19 -5.77
N SER A 135 -12.86 -13.14 -5.42
CA SER A 135 -13.90 -12.59 -6.30
C SER A 135 -13.69 -11.10 -6.59
N LEU A 136 -13.26 -10.33 -5.58
CA LEU A 136 -12.90 -8.91 -5.75
C LEU A 136 -11.70 -8.77 -6.68
N LEU A 137 -10.63 -9.55 -6.49
CA LEU A 137 -9.44 -9.52 -7.35
C LEU A 137 -9.79 -9.89 -8.80
N ASN A 138 -10.66 -10.88 -9.02
CA ASN A 138 -11.18 -11.23 -10.34
C ASN A 138 -12.00 -10.10 -10.97
N LEU A 139 -12.83 -9.41 -10.19
CA LEU A 139 -13.57 -8.26 -10.66
C LEU A 139 -12.64 -7.10 -11.05
N ILE A 140 -11.60 -6.83 -10.25
CA ILE A 140 -10.59 -5.80 -10.59
C ILE A 140 -9.87 -6.15 -11.89
N THR A 141 -9.50 -7.41 -12.10
CA THR A 141 -8.88 -7.84 -13.36
C THR A 141 -9.80 -7.68 -14.56
N SER A 142 -11.12 -7.84 -14.38
CA SER A 142 -12.09 -7.62 -15.47
C SER A 142 -12.22 -6.15 -15.87
N TYR A 143 -11.92 -5.22 -14.98
CA TYR A 143 -11.85 -3.79 -15.29
C TYR A 143 -10.50 -3.37 -15.87
N SER A 144 -9.46 -4.13 -15.62
CA SER A 144 -8.11 -3.83 -16.07
C SER A 144 -7.88 -4.35 -17.50
N ASN A 145 -7.17 -3.58 -18.31
CA ASN A 145 -6.72 -3.98 -19.65
C ASN A 145 -5.24 -4.39 -19.66
N THR A 146 -4.67 -4.70 -18.49
CA THR A 146 -3.25 -5.03 -18.35
C THR A 146 -3.06 -6.41 -17.75
N GLY A 147 -1.89 -7.04 -17.99
CA GLY A 147 -1.52 -8.31 -17.38
C GLY A 147 -0.50 -8.17 -16.25
N LYS A 148 -0.21 -6.93 -15.81
CA LYS A 148 0.74 -6.64 -14.73
C LYS A 148 0.01 -5.93 -13.60
N TYR A 149 0.13 -6.47 -12.40
CA TYR A 149 -0.61 -6.00 -11.24
C TYR A 149 0.32 -5.60 -10.09
N ARG A 150 -0.13 -4.65 -9.31
CA ARG A 150 0.43 -4.17 -8.05
C ARG A 150 -0.69 -4.03 -7.06
N LEU A 151 -0.41 -4.28 -5.79
CA LEU A 151 -1.40 -4.20 -4.72
C LEU A 151 -0.91 -3.25 -3.63
N LEU A 152 -1.75 -2.27 -3.29
CA LEU A 152 -1.59 -1.39 -2.14
C LEU A 152 -2.76 -1.64 -1.20
N ILE A 153 -2.46 -1.97 0.04
CA ILE A 153 -3.43 -2.25 1.09
C ILE A 153 -3.30 -1.17 2.15
N GLY A 154 -4.35 -0.39 2.38
CA GLY A 154 -4.47 0.53 3.49
C GLY A 154 -5.43 -0.06 4.52
N SER A 155 -4.94 -0.41 5.71
CA SER A 155 -5.75 -1.06 6.75
C SER A 155 -5.10 -0.96 8.12
N HIS A 156 -5.66 -1.61 9.13
CA HIS A 156 -4.87 -1.99 10.31
C HIS A 156 -4.03 -3.23 9.99
N GLY A 157 -2.86 -3.33 10.62
CA GLY A 157 -1.95 -4.45 10.44
C GLY A 157 -1.35 -4.94 11.76
N SER A 158 -1.05 -6.23 11.83
CA SER A 158 -0.43 -6.86 13.00
C SER A 158 0.58 -7.95 12.62
N GLY A 159 1.15 -7.80 11.43
CA GLY A 159 2.14 -8.73 10.92
C GLY A 159 1.53 -10.09 10.54
N TRP A 160 2.28 -11.15 10.80
CA TRP A 160 1.95 -12.53 10.45
C TRP A 160 1.00 -13.23 11.44
N THR A 161 0.66 -12.57 12.56
CA THR A 161 -0.13 -13.23 13.62
C THR A 161 -1.53 -13.57 13.13
N LEU A 162 -2.12 -14.66 13.65
CA LEU A 162 -3.41 -15.15 13.18
C LEU A 162 -4.58 -14.32 13.72
N LYS A 163 -5.63 -14.15 12.92
CA LYS A 163 -6.88 -13.52 13.35
C LYS A 163 -7.49 -14.28 14.54
N GLY A 164 -8.01 -13.54 15.51
CA GLY A 164 -8.71 -14.12 16.67
C GLY A 164 -7.85 -14.79 17.74
N SER A 165 -6.51 -14.76 17.66
CA SER A 165 -5.63 -15.33 18.70
C SER A 165 -5.54 -14.47 19.97
N ASP A 166 -6.56 -13.68 20.31
CA ASP A 166 -6.46 -12.44 21.07
C ASP A 166 -7.20 -12.36 22.40
N ALA A 167 -6.80 -13.18 23.36
CA ALA A 167 -7.32 -13.01 24.74
C ALA A 167 -6.51 -12.02 25.61
N THR A 168 -5.30 -11.58 25.19
CA THR A 168 -4.37 -10.85 26.07
C THR A 168 -3.82 -9.55 25.50
N MET A 169 -4.14 -9.20 24.25
CA MET A 169 -3.78 -7.91 23.66
C MET A 169 -4.90 -6.88 23.89
N PRO A 170 -4.60 -5.58 24.01
CA PRO A 170 -5.64 -4.55 24.05
C PRO A 170 -6.61 -4.71 22.89
N ARG A 171 -7.92 -4.55 23.16
CA ARG A 171 -9.04 -4.84 22.23
C ARG A 171 -8.99 -4.15 20.88
N ASP A 172 -8.08 -3.18 20.72
CA ASP A 172 -7.99 -2.33 19.52
C ASP A 172 -6.85 -2.73 18.58
N VAL A 173 -6.16 -3.86 18.82
CA VAL A 173 -5.04 -4.31 17.99
C VAL A 173 -5.37 -5.62 17.31
N SER A 174 -5.67 -5.52 16.03
CA SER A 174 -5.97 -6.65 15.18
C SER A 174 -4.69 -7.39 14.75
N ARG A 175 -4.77 -8.70 14.62
CA ARG A 175 -3.65 -9.61 14.28
C ARG A 175 -3.83 -10.17 12.88
N SER A 176 -3.55 -9.35 11.88
CA SER A 176 -3.76 -9.65 10.48
C SER A 176 -3.76 -8.32 9.75
N PHE A 177 -4.35 -8.19 8.61
CA PHE A 177 -4.68 -6.90 8.04
C PHE A 177 -6.20 -6.77 7.87
N GLY A 178 -6.71 -5.53 7.97
CA GLY A 178 -8.14 -5.25 7.82
C GLY A 178 -8.72 -4.39 8.94
N GLY A 179 -9.82 -4.84 9.52
CA GLY A 179 -10.58 -4.10 10.52
C GLY A 179 -10.24 -4.46 11.97
N SER A 180 -10.75 -3.66 12.91
CA SER A 180 -10.64 -3.93 14.34
C SER A 180 -11.52 -5.11 14.77
N GLY A 181 -12.58 -5.45 14.04
CA GLY A 181 -13.41 -6.63 14.26
C GLY A 181 -12.90 -7.84 13.48
N GLN A 182 -12.83 -9.01 14.13
CA GLN A 182 -12.32 -10.25 13.55
C GLN A 182 -12.97 -10.61 12.20
N GLN A 183 -14.25 -10.33 12.01
CA GLN A 183 -14.97 -10.56 10.75
C GLN A 183 -14.57 -9.65 9.60
N TYR A 184 -13.69 -8.67 9.86
CA TYR A 184 -13.12 -7.76 8.87
C TYR A 184 -11.60 -7.91 8.73
N GLN A 185 -11.05 -9.03 9.21
CA GLN A 185 -9.61 -9.32 9.19
C GLN A 185 -9.30 -10.48 8.26
N TYR A 186 -8.19 -10.35 7.53
CA TYR A 186 -7.62 -11.41 6.71
C TYR A 186 -6.30 -11.89 7.31
N ASP A 187 -6.11 -13.19 7.35
CA ASP A 187 -4.79 -13.78 7.55
C ASP A 187 -3.94 -13.65 6.27
N ILE A 188 -2.63 -13.62 6.42
CA ILE A 188 -1.70 -13.54 5.28
C ILE A 188 -1.86 -14.73 4.34
N SER A 189 -2.19 -15.91 4.85
CA SER A 189 -2.49 -17.09 4.04
C SER A 189 -3.72 -16.90 3.16
N GLU A 190 -4.77 -16.24 3.67
CA GLU A 190 -5.99 -15.95 2.89
C GLU A 190 -5.69 -14.98 1.74
N LEU A 191 -4.84 -13.96 1.98
CA LEU A 191 -4.37 -13.07 0.91
C LEU A 191 -3.57 -13.82 -0.15
N LYS A 192 -2.62 -14.66 0.28
CA LYS A 192 -1.82 -15.49 -0.62
C LYS A 192 -2.71 -16.34 -1.52
N GLU A 193 -3.64 -17.10 -0.93
CA GLU A 193 -4.53 -17.99 -1.68
C GLU A 193 -5.46 -17.22 -2.61
N ALA A 194 -6.02 -16.07 -2.16
CA ALA A 194 -6.85 -15.23 -3.01
C ALA A 194 -6.09 -14.71 -4.24
N ILE A 195 -4.86 -14.23 -4.08
CA ILE A 195 -4.02 -13.80 -5.22
C ILE A 195 -3.72 -15.00 -6.14
N ALA A 196 -3.27 -16.12 -5.58
CA ALA A 196 -2.86 -17.30 -6.34
C ALA A 196 -4.01 -17.88 -7.18
N ARG A 197 -5.25 -17.86 -6.67
CA ARG A 197 -6.44 -18.38 -7.37
C ARG A 197 -7.06 -17.36 -8.31
N SER A 198 -6.93 -16.07 -8.03
CA SER A 198 -7.46 -15.02 -8.90
C SER A 198 -6.77 -14.98 -10.26
N ALA A 199 -7.34 -14.24 -11.20
CA ALA A 199 -6.72 -13.99 -12.51
C ALA A 199 -5.42 -13.18 -12.42
N MET A 200 -5.15 -12.51 -11.29
CA MET A 200 -3.87 -11.81 -11.06
C MET A 200 -2.70 -12.77 -10.94
N LYS A 201 -2.90 -13.96 -10.33
CA LYS A 201 -1.89 -14.99 -10.05
C LYS A 201 -0.70 -14.49 -9.22
N LYS A 202 -0.14 -13.35 -9.59
CA LYS A 202 1.03 -12.74 -8.97
C LYS A 202 1.00 -11.23 -9.19
N VAL A 203 1.57 -10.48 -8.26
CA VAL A 203 1.73 -9.03 -8.34
C VAL A 203 3.21 -8.63 -8.27
N GLU A 204 3.59 -7.51 -8.87
CA GLU A 204 4.96 -7.00 -8.81
C GLU A 204 5.34 -6.64 -7.37
N TYR A 205 4.46 -5.93 -6.67
CA TYR A 205 4.63 -5.68 -5.25
C TYR A 205 3.29 -5.72 -4.51
N ILE A 206 3.38 -6.06 -3.22
CA ILE A 206 2.36 -5.77 -2.23
C ILE A 206 2.92 -4.69 -1.32
N CYS A 207 2.23 -3.54 -1.27
CA CYS A 207 2.49 -2.50 -0.28
C CYS A 207 1.44 -2.58 0.82
N PHE A 208 1.87 -2.81 2.04
CA PHE A 208 1.05 -2.67 3.22
C PHE A 208 1.29 -1.28 3.84
N ASP A 209 0.33 -0.37 3.67
CA ASP A 209 0.28 0.90 4.39
C ASP A 209 -0.44 0.67 5.72
N ASP A 210 0.17 -0.18 6.54
CA ASP A 210 -0.29 -0.60 7.85
C ASP A 210 0.87 -1.08 8.73
N CYS A 211 0.57 -1.53 9.97
CA CYS A 211 1.56 -1.81 11.00
C CYS A 211 2.19 -3.20 10.86
N TYR A 212 3.48 -3.33 11.16
CA TYR A 212 4.21 -4.59 11.44
C TYR A 212 4.34 -5.60 10.29
N MET A 213 4.02 -5.24 9.05
CA MET A 213 4.00 -6.21 7.94
C MET A 213 5.38 -6.53 7.36
N ALA A 214 6.44 -5.75 7.66
CA ALA A 214 7.81 -6.03 7.19
C ALA A 214 8.53 -7.04 8.08
N ASN A 215 8.04 -8.27 8.11
CA ASN A 215 8.64 -9.39 8.84
C ASN A 215 8.93 -10.58 7.91
N VAL A 216 9.86 -11.44 8.28
CA VAL A 216 10.26 -12.61 7.48
C VAL A 216 9.13 -13.61 7.30
N GLU A 217 8.25 -13.74 8.29
CA GLU A 217 7.12 -14.66 8.27
C GLU A 217 6.12 -14.25 7.18
N THR A 218 5.77 -12.96 7.11
CA THR A 218 4.90 -12.40 6.05
C THR A 218 5.57 -12.49 4.67
N ALA A 219 6.84 -12.09 4.57
CA ALA A 219 7.58 -12.13 3.31
C ALA A 219 7.69 -13.56 2.76
N TYR A 220 7.94 -14.55 3.64
CA TYR A 220 8.03 -15.95 3.24
C TYR A 220 6.68 -16.55 2.85
N ALA A 221 5.62 -16.18 3.56
CA ALA A 221 4.27 -16.63 3.23
C ALA A 221 3.81 -16.13 1.85
N LEU A 222 4.17 -14.91 1.48
CA LEU A 222 3.76 -14.26 0.22
C LEU A 222 4.74 -14.49 -0.95
N LYS A 223 5.85 -15.22 -0.76
CA LYS A 223 6.96 -15.35 -1.72
C LYS A 223 6.57 -15.80 -3.12
N ASP A 224 5.52 -16.58 -3.25
CA ASP A 224 5.08 -17.15 -4.53
C ASP A 224 4.13 -16.21 -5.29
N VAL A 225 3.52 -15.24 -4.62
CA VAL A 225 2.48 -14.37 -5.17
C VAL A 225 2.89 -12.91 -5.31
N THR A 226 4.09 -12.54 -4.87
CA THR A 226 4.64 -11.19 -5.09
C THR A 226 6.15 -11.23 -5.30
N ASP A 227 6.70 -10.25 -6.06
CA ASP A 227 8.14 -10.07 -6.19
C ASP A 227 8.73 -9.21 -5.09
N TYR A 228 7.93 -8.26 -4.55
CA TYR A 228 8.36 -7.36 -3.48
C TYR A 228 7.28 -7.19 -2.42
N LEU A 229 7.70 -7.13 -1.18
CA LEU A 229 6.91 -6.67 -0.04
C LEU A 229 7.42 -5.29 0.37
N VAL A 230 6.56 -4.27 0.36
CA VAL A 230 6.87 -2.91 0.82
C VAL A 230 6.02 -2.63 2.05
N ALA A 231 6.64 -2.52 3.21
CA ALA A 231 5.88 -2.48 4.45
C ALA A 231 6.68 -1.85 5.63
N SER A 232 5.98 -1.58 6.72
CA SER A 232 6.57 -1.12 7.97
C SER A 232 6.98 -2.29 8.87
N THR A 233 8.10 -2.14 9.57
CA THR A 233 8.54 -3.03 10.64
C THR A 233 7.91 -2.71 12.00
N SER A 234 7.26 -1.55 12.11
CA SER A 234 6.66 -1.00 13.33
C SER A 234 5.25 -0.49 13.08
N GLU A 235 4.67 0.18 14.06
CA GLU A 235 3.42 0.90 13.86
C GLU A 235 3.57 2.03 12.84
N VAL A 236 2.52 2.25 12.06
CA VAL A 236 2.39 3.35 11.10
C VAL A 236 1.41 4.37 11.66
N MET A 237 1.77 5.64 11.58
CA MET A 237 0.86 6.72 11.97
C MET A 237 -0.38 6.72 11.09
N ALA A 238 -1.53 7.12 11.63
CA ALA A 238 -2.82 7.07 10.93
C ALA A 238 -2.85 7.84 9.60
N ASP A 239 -2.00 8.85 9.43
CA ASP A 239 -1.84 9.56 8.15
C ASP A 239 -1.26 8.65 7.04
N GLY A 240 -0.61 7.55 7.41
CA GLY A 240 -0.10 6.54 6.49
C GLY A 240 1.01 7.03 5.57
N MET A 241 1.04 6.49 4.37
CA MET A 241 2.01 6.83 3.34
C MET A 241 1.76 8.26 2.80
N PRO A 242 2.78 9.11 2.70
CA PRO A 242 2.65 10.47 2.17
C PRO A 242 2.52 10.48 0.64
N TYR A 243 1.39 9.97 0.12
CA TYR A 243 1.18 9.71 -1.32
C TYR A 243 1.46 10.93 -2.20
N GLN A 244 1.17 12.14 -1.72
CA GLN A 244 1.47 13.35 -2.49
C GLN A 244 2.94 13.45 -2.91
N LEU A 245 3.86 12.91 -2.10
CA LEU A 245 5.30 12.95 -2.36
C LEU A 245 5.81 11.70 -3.09
N VAL A 246 5.23 10.54 -2.78
CA VAL A 246 5.82 9.26 -3.17
C VAL A 246 5.08 8.54 -4.29
N PHE A 247 3.82 8.87 -4.56
CA PHE A 247 2.95 8.15 -5.50
C PHE A 247 3.55 8.03 -6.91
N GLY A 248 4.22 9.08 -7.37
CA GLY A 248 4.93 9.06 -8.66
C GLY A 248 6.12 8.09 -8.72
N HIS A 249 6.59 7.55 -7.57
CA HIS A 249 7.62 6.51 -7.48
C HIS A 249 7.02 5.10 -7.33
N MET A 250 5.72 5.02 -7.02
CA MET A 250 4.94 3.78 -6.95
C MET A 250 4.36 3.38 -8.31
N THR A 251 4.18 4.36 -9.23
CA THR A 251 3.59 4.19 -10.56
C THR A 251 4.67 4.17 -11.65
N GLY A 252 4.35 3.65 -12.84
CA GLY A 252 5.35 3.47 -13.90
C GLY A 252 6.44 2.48 -13.50
N GLN A 253 7.70 2.80 -13.77
CA GLN A 253 8.82 2.03 -13.23
C GLN A 253 8.99 2.37 -11.75
N THR A 254 8.80 1.38 -10.88
CA THR A 254 8.88 1.57 -9.43
C THR A 254 10.30 1.96 -9.01
N ASP A 255 10.41 3.04 -8.22
CA ASP A 255 11.67 3.47 -7.60
C ASP A 255 11.54 3.34 -6.07
N TYR A 256 11.83 2.14 -5.56
CA TYR A 256 11.73 1.83 -4.13
C TYR A 256 12.58 2.75 -3.25
N ARG A 257 13.75 3.20 -3.73
CA ARG A 257 14.62 4.11 -2.98
C ARG A 257 13.96 5.48 -2.81
N LYS A 258 13.58 6.12 -3.89
CA LYS A 258 12.94 7.45 -3.81
C LYS A 258 11.58 7.39 -3.11
N TRP A 259 10.86 6.28 -3.27
CA TRP A 259 9.62 6.06 -2.54
C TRP A 259 9.85 6.09 -1.02
N LEU A 260 10.75 5.28 -0.50
CA LEU A 260 11.01 5.18 0.93
C LEU A 260 11.76 6.41 1.49
N ASP A 261 12.69 6.99 0.72
CA ASP A 261 13.32 8.26 1.10
C ASP A 261 12.30 9.40 1.22
N GLY A 262 11.28 9.43 0.35
CA GLY A 262 10.17 10.38 0.45
C GLY A 262 9.32 10.19 1.69
N PHE A 263 9.06 8.94 2.09
CA PHE A 263 8.40 8.60 3.37
C PHE A 263 9.21 9.14 4.56
N TYR A 264 10.50 8.82 4.62
CA TYR A 264 11.39 9.28 5.68
C TYR A 264 11.45 10.80 5.78
N GLN A 265 11.65 11.48 4.64
CA GLN A 265 11.74 12.95 4.61
C GLN A 265 10.45 13.63 5.07
N TYR A 266 9.30 13.04 4.78
CA TYR A 266 8.01 13.55 5.25
C TYR A 266 7.92 13.44 6.77
N TYR A 267 8.09 12.25 7.33
CA TYR A 267 7.94 12.03 8.76
C TYR A 267 8.95 12.82 9.58
N MET A 268 10.20 12.95 9.13
CA MET A 268 11.22 13.78 9.80
C MET A 268 10.85 15.27 9.91
N LYS A 269 9.88 15.75 9.13
CA LYS A 269 9.41 17.14 9.12
C LYS A 269 8.07 17.35 9.84
N THR A 270 7.37 16.28 10.22
CA THR A 270 6.10 16.38 10.95
C THR A 270 6.33 16.56 12.44
N SER A 271 5.28 16.92 13.18
CA SER A 271 5.27 16.94 14.65
C SER A 271 5.32 15.54 15.28
N TYR A 272 5.09 14.50 14.47
CA TYR A 272 5.16 13.09 14.86
C TYR A 272 6.19 12.37 13.99
N PRO A 273 7.50 12.57 14.24
CA PRO A 273 8.58 12.09 13.38
C PRO A 273 8.85 10.60 13.60
N TYR A 274 7.85 9.78 13.37
CA TYR A 274 7.88 8.33 13.66
C TYR A 274 7.52 7.52 12.44
N GLY A 275 8.33 6.56 12.09
CA GLY A 275 8.05 5.59 11.04
C GLY A 275 9.27 4.81 10.57
N ALA A 276 9.03 3.60 10.17
CA ALA A 276 10.01 2.73 9.55
C ALA A 276 9.36 2.05 8.35
N PHE A 277 10.05 1.93 7.24
CA PHE A 277 9.56 1.24 6.05
C PHE A 277 10.70 0.55 5.32
N SER A 278 10.37 -0.57 4.66
CA SER A 278 11.33 -1.36 3.91
C SER A 278 10.74 -1.92 2.63
N ALA A 279 11.57 -2.08 1.61
CA ALA A 279 11.28 -2.83 0.40
C ALA A 279 12.09 -4.14 0.42
N ILE A 280 11.39 -5.26 0.49
CA ILE A 280 11.92 -6.61 0.69
C ILE A 280 11.65 -7.41 -0.58
N ARG A 281 12.66 -8.07 -1.14
CA ARG A 281 12.48 -9.00 -2.24
C ARG A 281 11.92 -10.32 -1.74
N CYS A 282 10.86 -10.79 -2.39
CA CYS A 282 10.28 -12.11 -2.15
C CYS A 282 10.88 -13.20 -3.07
N GLY A 283 10.18 -14.32 -3.25
CA GLY A 283 10.66 -15.43 -4.08
C GLY A 283 11.98 -15.99 -3.57
N LYS A 284 12.91 -16.18 -4.50
CA LYS A 284 14.24 -16.74 -4.21
C LYS A 284 15.01 -16.01 -3.08
N TYR A 285 14.87 -14.71 -2.94
CA TYR A 285 15.65 -13.93 -1.97
C TYR A 285 15.25 -14.23 -0.52
N ILE A 286 13.97 -14.40 -0.24
CA ILE A 286 13.52 -14.82 1.10
C ILE A 286 13.80 -16.32 1.33
N GLU A 287 13.84 -17.14 0.28
CA GLU A 287 14.24 -18.56 0.38
C GLU A 287 15.72 -18.68 0.70
N ASP A 288 16.59 -17.89 0.08
CA ASP A 288 18.02 -17.83 0.39
C ASP A 288 18.25 -17.38 1.85
N MET A 289 17.47 -16.40 2.33
CA MET A 289 17.49 -16.00 3.74
C MET A 289 17.02 -17.13 4.66
N ALA A 290 15.97 -17.85 4.32
CA ALA A 290 15.51 -19.00 5.10
C ALA A 290 16.58 -20.11 5.14
N ALA A 291 17.28 -20.35 4.06
CA ALA A 291 18.40 -21.31 4.01
C ALA A 291 19.56 -20.88 4.91
N ALA A 292 19.92 -19.59 4.92
CA ALA A 292 20.94 -19.05 5.81
C ALA A 292 20.54 -19.18 7.29
N MET A 293 19.28 -18.84 7.63
CA MET A 293 18.76 -18.98 8.99
C MET A 293 18.66 -20.45 9.43
N ARG A 294 18.27 -21.36 8.53
CA ARG A 294 18.29 -22.81 8.84
C ARG A 294 19.67 -23.28 9.24
N ALA A 295 20.70 -22.91 8.49
CA ALA A 295 22.07 -23.27 8.83
C ALA A 295 22.54 -22.72 10.18
N ILE A 296 22.10 -21.50 10.52
CA ILE A 296 22.34 -20.87 11.82
C ILE A 296 21.60 -21.64 12.92
N ASN A 297 20.31 -21.91 12.78
CA ASN A 297 19.48 -22.55 13.80
C ASN A 297 19.89 -24.00 14.09
N GLN A 298 20.49 -24.68 13.11
CA GLN A 298 21.07 -26.02 13.31
C GLN A 298 22.32 -25.99 14.21
N THR A 299 22.99 -24.85 14.34
CA THR A 299 24.26 -24.73 15.05
C THR A 299 24.15 -23.91 16.33
N TYR A 300 23.27 -22.92 16.35
CA TYR A 300 23.16 -21.95 17.45
C TYR A 300 21.78 -21.99 18.05
N THR A 301 21.71 -21.95 19.38
CA THR A 301 20.47 -21.80 20.14
C THR A 301 20.45 -20.44 20.82
N PHE A 302 19.35 -19.71 20.70
CA PHE A 302 19.22 -18.39 21.31
C PHE A 302 19.19 -18.47 22.83
N ASN A 303 20.10 -17.73 23.47
CA ASN A 303 20.09 -17.55 24.91
C ASN A 303 19.07 -16.49 25.31
N THR A 304 17.96 -16.91 25.91
CA THR A 304 16.86 -16.02 26.28
C THR A 304 17.23 -14.94 27.32
N ALA A 305 18.34 -15.10 28.06
CA ALA A 305 18.85 -14.05 28.93
C ALA A 305 19.33 -12.81 28.15
N LYS A 306 19.59 -12.95 26.84
CA LYS A 306 19.97 -11.84 25.94
C LYS A 306 18.79 -11.16 25.27
N LEU A 307 17.54 -11.55 25.57
CA LEU A 307 16.35 -11.02 24.86
C LEU A 307 16.29 -9.50 24.90
N ASN A 308 16.56 -8.89 26.05
CA ASN A 308 16.54 -7.44 26.22
C ASN A 308 17.67 -6.70 25.46
N ALA A 309 18.65 -7.42 24.91
CA ALA A 309 19.72 -6.87 24.09
C ALA A 309 19.39 -6.91 22.58
N VAL A 310 18.31 -7.61 22.20
CA VAL A 310 17.84 -7.62 20.81
C VAL A 310 16.99 -6.38 20.57
N GLN A 311 17.25 -5.63 19.51
CA GLN A 311 16.41 -4.51 19.12
C GLN A 311 15.00 -5.03 18.79
N TYR A 312 14.01 -4.57 19.51
CA TYR A 312 12.59 -4.78 19.21
C TYR A 312 12.01 -3.58 18.45
N LEU A 313 10.96 -3.79 17.68
CA LEU A 313 10.31 -2.77 16.86
C LEU A 313 8.78 -2.70 17.10
N ASP A 314 8.33 -3.18 18.24
CA ASP A 314 6.95 -3.11 18.73
C ASP A 314 6.90 -2.68 20.19
N GLY A 315 5.72 -2.26 20.66
CA GLY A 315 5.47 -1.83 22.03
C GLY A 315 4.74 -2.85 22.90
N TYR A 316 4.65 -4.11 22.50
CA TYR A 316 3.99 -5.15 23.30
C TYR A 316 4.77 -5.46 24.58
N ASP A 317 4.09 -5.79 25.67
CA ASP A 317 4.72 -6.15 26.96
C ASP A 317 5.76 -7.26 26.82
N ASN A 318 5.45 -8.26 26.00
CA ASN A 318 6.39 -9.27 25.54
C ASN A 318 6.51 -9.11 24.04
N HIS A 319 7.59 -8.49 23.60
CA HIS A 319 7.81 -8.14 22.20
C HIS A 319 7.66 -9.33 21.24
N VAL A 320 7.14 -9.05 20.06
CA VAL A 320 6.91 -10.02 18.99
C VAL A 320 7.88 -9.79 17.82
N PHE A 321 8.13 -8.53 17.47
CA PHE A 321 8.86 -8.15 16.26
C PHE A 321 10.25 -7.62 16.61
N PHE A 322 11.25 -8.46 16.40
CA PHE A 322 12.66 -8.13 16.64
C PHE A 322 13.40 -7.87 15.33
N ASP A 323 14.34 -6.92 15.32
CA ASP A 323 15.22 -6.72 14.19
C ASP A 323 16.02 -7.99 13.90
N LEU A 324 15.93 -8.52 12.67
CA LEU A 324 16.56 -9.79 12.30
C LEU A 324 18.10 -9.73 12.44
N GLY A 325 18.72 -8.61 12.05
CA GLY A 325 20.16 -8.43 12.15
C GLY A 325 20.63 -8.41 13.61
N ALA A 326 19.90 -7.68 14.48
CA ALA A 326 20.17 -7.63 15.90
C ALA A 326 19.97 -8.99 16.59
N TYR A 327 18.98 -9.77 16.14
CA TYR A 327 18.78 -11.14 16.64
C TYR A 327 19.98 -12.04 16.32
N VAL A 328 20.43 -12.07 15.06
CA VAL A 328 21.55 -12.90 14.64
C VAL A 328 22.87 -12.48 15.33
N GLU A 329 23.05 -11.17 15.56
CA GLU A 329 24.18 -10.68 16.35
C GLU A 329 24.19 -11.24 17.78
N GLN A 330 23.02 -11.30 18.45
CA GLN A 330 22.90 -11.86 19.80
C GLN A 330 23.06 -13.37 19.87
N LEU A 331 22.86 -14.08 18.75
CA LEU A 331 23.23 -15.49 18.62
C LEU A 331 24.75 -15.71 18.67
N GLY A 332 25.55 -14.69 18.33
CA GLY A 332 27.01 -14.80 18.31
C GLY A 332 27.53 -15.67 17.18
N VAL A 333 26.86 -15.62 16.03
CA VAL A 333 27.18 -16.43 14.85
C VAL A 333 28.56 -16.09 14.30
N LEU A 334 29.37 -17.12 14.05
CA LEU A 334 30.75 -16.98 13.52
C LEU A 334 30.74 -17.17 11.97
N PRO A 335 31.79 -16.64 11.29
CA PRO A 335 32.01 -16.98 9.89
C PRO A 335 32.27 -18.51 9.73
N PRO A 336 31.82 -19.15 8.61
CA PRO A 336 31.25 -18.53 7.40
C PRO A 336 29.73 -18.30 7.46
N LEU A 337 28.99 -18.79 8.46
CA LEU A 337 27.53 -18.67 8.53
C LEU A 337 27.09 -17.22 8.58
N LEU A 338 27.78 -16.38 9.37
CA LEU A 338 27.49 -14.95 9.44
C LEU A 338 27.65 -14.28 8.06
N THR A 339 28.72 -14.61 7.33
CA THR A 339 28.97 -14.06 5.99
C THR A 339 27.85 -14.46 5.00
N ASN A 340 27.33 -15.67 5.10
CA ASN A 340 26.22 -16.11 4.26
C ASN A 340 24.91 -15.40 4.61
N PHE A 341 24.66 -15.22 5.90
CA PHE A 341 23.54 -14.43 6.40
C PHE A 341 23.59 -12.97 5.89
N ASP A 342 24.73 -12.30 6.04
CA ASP A 342 24.92 -10.92 5.62
C ASP A 342 24.69 -10.74 4.12
N LYS A 343 25.19 -11.66 3.29
CA LYS A 343 24.93 -11.66 1.85
C LYS A 343 23.45 -11.84 1.53
N ALA A 344 22.78 -12.77 2.22
CA ALA A 344 21.34 -12.99 2.04
C ALA A 344 20.53 -11.76 2.46
N LEU A 345 20.86 -11.13 3.59
CA LEU A 345 20.20 -9.93 4.08
C LEU A 345 20.38 -8.73 3.12
N GLN A 346 21.60 -8.53 2.63
CA GLN A 346 21.89 -7.47 1.66
C GLN A 346 21.13 -7.68 0.33
N ALA A 347 20.97 -8.93 -0.11
CA ALA A 347 20.21 -9.25 -1.30
C ALA A 347 18.69 -9.13 -1.09
N LEU A 348 18.21 -9.43 0.12
CA LEU A 348 16.80 -9.43 0.50
C LEU A 348 16.24 -8.01 0.58
N VAL A 349 16.91 -7.11 1.32
CA VAL A 349 16.42 -5.76 1.61
C VAL A 349 16.95 -4.77 0.57
N VAL A 350 16.08 -4.33 -0.34
CA VAL A 350 16.43 -3.41 -1.44
C VAL A 350 16.73 -2.01 -0.93
N HIS A 351 15.86 -1.52 -0.05
CA HIS A 351 15.98 -0.24 0.61
C HIS A 351 15.18 -0.23 1.91
N LYS A 352 15.64 0.55 2.86
CA LYS A 352 15.01 0.67 4.17
C LYS A 352 15.24 2.06 4.74
N VAL A 353 14.29 2.54 5.51
CA VAL A 353 14.36 3.81 6.22
C VAL A 353 13.72 3.64 7.60
N SER A 354 14.29 4.31 8.59
CA SER A 354 13.71 4.42 9.94
C SER A 354 14.03 5.79 10.50
N THR A 355 13.06 6.41 11.14
CA THR A 355 13.30 7.55 12.00
C THR A 355 14.08 7.11 13.25
N PRO A 356 14.80 8.01 13.95
CA PRO A 356 15.59 7.64 15.13
C PRO A 356 14.76 7.04 16.27
N TYR A 357 13.48 7.39 16.32
CA TYR A 357 12.49 6.84 17.26
C TYR A 357 11.27 6.38 16.48
N ILE A 358 10.62 5.34 16.96
CA ILE A 358 9.33 4.87 16.46
C ILE A 358 8.27 4.95 17.55
N TYR A 359 7.03 5.11 17.13
CA TYR A 359 5.86 5.25 18.01
C TYR A 359 5.27 3.88 18.34
N THR A 360 4.61 3.79 19.48
CA THR A 360 3.71 2.68 19.84
C THR A 360 2.48 3.22 20.57
N ILE A 361 1.31 2.64 20.32
CA ILE A 361 0.09 2.93 21.11
C ILE A 361 0.15 2.31 22.52
N PHE A 362 1.09 1.40 22.78
CA PHE A 362 1.23 0.71 24.05
C PHE A 362 2.01 1.57 25.03
N SER A 363 1.48 1.72 26.26
CA SER A 363 1.95 2.67 27.27
C SER A 363 3.32 2.36 27.89
N ASN A 364 3.91 1.20 27.62
CA ASN A 364 5.13 0.73 28.31
C ASN A 364 6.41 1.39 27.83
N ALA A 365 6.37 2.13 26.70
CA ALA A 365 7.51 2.87 26.17
C ALA A 365 7.63 4.31 26.73
N TYR A 366 7.19 4.54 27.99
CA TYR A 366 7.24 5.88 28.60
C TYR A 366 8.68 6.36 28.86
N ARG A 367 9.02 7.55 28.37
CA ARG A 367 10.26 8.28 28.67
C ARG A 367 9.95 9.59 29.41
N PRO A 368 10.07 9.63 30.76
CA PRO A 368 9.91 10.86 31.49
C PRO A 368 11.00 11.86 31.11
N GLY A 369 10.60 13.08 30.77
CA GLY A 369 11.52 14.23 30.59
C GLY A 369 12.00 14.50 29.16
N ASP A 370 11.66 13.69 28.15
CA ASP A 370 11.96 14.00 26.74
C ASP A 370 10.82 14.84 26.13
N THR A 371 11.07 16.14 25.91
CA THR A 371 10.08 17.05 25.31
C THR A 371 10.02 16.94 23.79
N LYS A 372 11.03 16.37 23.15
CA LYS A 372 11.10 16.21 21.69
C LYS A 372 10.43 14.92 21.23
N TYR A 373 10.49 13.88 22.05
CA TYR A 373 9.89 12.56 21.78
C TYR A 373 9.03 12.18 22.99
N PRO A 374 7.85 12.79 23.14
CA PRO A 374 6.98 12.52 24.26
C PRO A 374 6.46 11.08 24.19
N HIS A 375 6.03 10.60 25.33
CA HIS A 375 5.37 9.31 25.64
C HIS A 375 5.14 8.33 24.46
N ASN A 376 5.31 7.04 24.72
CA ASN A 376 5.03 5.95 23.79
C ASN A 376 5.99 5.87 22.59
N THR A 377 7.26 6.21 22.78
CA THR A 377 8.29 6.03 21.74
C THR A 377 9.47 5.23 22.28
N PHE A 378 10.14 4.52 21.40
CA PHE A 378 11.42 3.90 21.72
C PHE A 378 12.44 4.12 20.60
N LYS A 379 13.72 4.09 21.00
CA LYS A 379 14.83 4.38 20.10
C LYS A 379 15.14 3.19 19.22
N VAL A 380 15.46 3.47 17.97
CA VAL A 380 15.96 2.49 17.00
C VAL A 380 17.47 2.64 16.88
N ASP A 381 18.23 1.78 17.56
CA ASP A 381 19.67 1.76 17.49
C ASP A 381 20.21 0.82 16.40
N LYS A 382 19.43 -0.22 16.07
CA LYS A 382 19.75 -1.20 15.01
C LYS A 382 18.54 -1.39 14.12
N PHE A 383 18.79 -1.35 12.80
CA PHE A 383 17.72 -1.47 11.82
C PHE A 383 18.21 -2.16 10.56
N CYS A 384 17.86 -3.43 10.40
CA CYS A 384 18.18 -4.17 9.19
C CYS A 384 17.06 -4.09 8.14
N GLY A 385 15.87 -3.60 8.50
CA GLY A 385 14.73 -3.38 7.60
C GLY A 385 13.74 -4.55 7.53
N VAL A 386 13.93 -5.59 8.31
CA VAL A 386 13.01 -6.72 8.42
C VAL A 386 13.03 -7.27 9.83
N THR A 387 11.86 -7.65 10.35
CA THR A 387 11.75 -8.26 11.69
C THR A 387 11.59 -9.77 11.62
N ILE A 388 11.80 -10.41 12.77
CA ILE A 388 11.65 -11.84 13.03
C ILE A 388 11.00 -12.05 14.39
N SER A 389 10.22 -13.12 14.54
CA SER A 389 9.56 -13.45 15.80
C SER A 389 10.16 -14.68 16.52
N ASP A 390 11.26 -15.27 16.01
CA ASP A 390 11.87 -16.45 16.61
C ASP A 390 12.19 -16.28 18.10
N PRO A 391 12.78 -15.13 18.56
CA PRO A 391 13.12 -14.96 19.98
C PRO A 391 11.94 -14.62 20.88
N THR A 392 10.74 -14.34 20.33
CA THR A 392 9.58 -13.89 21.15
C THR A 392 9.22 -14.86 22.28
N ARG A 393 8.83 -14.28 23.41
CA ARG A 393 8.26 -14.96 24.58
C ARG A 393 6.79 -14.57 24.82
N ASN A 394 6.21 -13.83 23.89
CA ASN A 394 4.79 -13.47 23.95
C ASN A 394 3.94 -14.74 23.91
N ALA A 395 3.22 -15.04 25.01
CA ALA A 395 2.48 -16.27 25.19
C ALA A 395 1.44 -16.52 24.10
N THR A 396 0.87 -15.45 23.55
CA THR A 396 -0.19 -15.52 22.53
C THR A 396 0.33 -16.03 21.19
N VAL A 397 1.57 -15.70 20.84
CA VAL A 397 2.15 -16.04 19.53
C VAL A 397 3.27 -17.08 19.63
N PHE A 398 3.65 -17.51 20.85
CA PHE A 398 4.78 -18.40 21.06
C PHE A 398 4.62 -19.73 20.33
N ASP A 399 3.45 -20.35 20.45
CA ASP A 399 3.16 -21.60 19.75
C ASP A 399 2.77 -21.37 18.28
N ALA A 400 2.08 -20.26 18.01
CA ALA A 400 1.63 -19.92 16.66
C ALA A 400 2.79 -19.69 15.69
N LYS A 401 3.93 -19.09 16.11
CA LYS A 401 5.10 -18.90 15.25
C LYS A 401 5.64 -20.20 14.67
N GLN A 402 5.54 -21.32 15.43
CA GLN A 402 5.99 -22.63 14.98
C GLN A 402 5.13 -23.20 13.84
N GLN A 403 3.92 -22.68 13.64
CA GLN A 403 3.03 -23.06 12.55
C GLN A 403 3.28 -22.27 11.27
N THR A 404 4.07 -21.20 11.33
CA THR A 404 4.39 -20.39 10.15
C THR A 404 5.21 -21.18 9.12
N ALA A 405 5.04 -20.84 7.83
CA ALA A 405 5.86 -21.43 6.78
C ALA A 405 7.35 -21.07 6.94
N TRP A 406 7.64 -19.89 7.49
CA TRP A 406 9.01 -19.47 7.84
C TRP A 406 9.64 -20.40 8.86
N TRP A 407 8.98 -20.63 9.99
CA TRP A 407 9.52 -21.52 11.04
C TRP A 407 9.80 -22.92 10.52
N LYS A 408 8.85 -23.52 9.81
CA LYS A 408 9.01 -24.86 9.20
C LYS A 408 10.15 -24.91 8.18
N ALA A 409 10.49 -23.77 7.56
CA ALA A 409 11.59 -23.68 6.60
C ALA A 409 12.95 -23.48 7.27
N THR A 410 13.00 -22.99 8.51
CA THR A 410 14.24 -22.58 9.18
C THR A 410 14.61 -23.43 10.41
N HIS A 411 13.67 -24.25 10.93
CA HIS A 411 13.85 -25.17 12.04
C HIS A 411 13.54 -26.60 11.63
#